data_afac98ab0915296b17b63c68d03362e2
#
_entry.id   afac98ab0915296b17b63c68d03362e2
#
_cell.length_a   1.000
_cell.length_b   1.000
_cell.length_c   1.000
_cell.angle_alpha   90.00
_cell.angle_beta   90.00
_cell.angle_gamma   90.00
#
_symmetry.space_group_name_H-M   'P 1'
#
loop_
_entity.id
_entity.type
_entity.pdbx_description
1 polymer ?
#
loop_
_entity_poly.entity_id
_entity_poly.type
_entity_poly.pdbx_seq_one_letter_code
_entity_poly.pdbx_strand_id
1 'polypeptide(L)'
;MQGLMMDFPLTITSIMEHAERVHGAQEIVSVTRDNPRHRYTYADSFARVRQLANAMNAWGLAQSDRIATLAWNDYRHFETYYAAACAG
;
A
#
# COMPACT_ATOMS: atom_id res chain seq x y z
N MET A 1 1.97 35.38 8.57
CA MET A 1 1.60 34.29 9.51
C MET A 1 1.26 33.04 8.71
N GLN A 2 1.97 31.98 8.98
CA GLN A 2 1.58 30.69 8.42
C GLN A 2 0.37 30.19 9.20
N GLY A 3 -0.64 29.72 8.51
CA GLY A 3 -1.84 29.22 9.16
C GLY A 3 -1.59 27.90 9.91
N LEU A 4 -2.65 27.27 10.37
CA LEU A 4 -2.61 25.99 11.06
C LEU A 4 -2.53 24.81 10.09
N MET A 5 -2.04 25.04 8.89
CA MET A 5 -1.94 24.01 7.85
C MET A 5 -0.60 23.29 7.96
N MET A 6 -0.64 22.00 7.67
CA MET A 6 0.58 21.19 7.64
C MET A 6 1.51 21.60 6.52
N ASP A 7 2.81 21.58 6.78
CA ASP A 7 3.84 21.96 5.83
C ASP A 7 4.45 20.72 5.15
N PHE A 8 3.60 19.76 4.77
CA PHE A 8 4.01 18.59 3.97
C PHE A 8 2.84 18.08 3.12
N PRO A 9 3.12 17.40 1.99
CA PRO A 9 2.06 16.91 1.12
C PRO A 9 1.19 15.85 1.81
N LEU A 10 -0.11 15.92 1.55
CA LEU A 10 -1.05 14.88 1.96
C LEU A 10 -1.07 13.81 0.88
N THR A 11 -0.32 12.74 1.09
CA THR A 11 -0.19 11.64 0.15
C THR A 11 -0.56 10.32 0.78
N ILE A 12 -0.91 9.35 -0.05
CA ILE A 12 -1.13 7.97 0.42
C ILE A 12 0.16 7.39 1.01
N THR A 13 1.31 7.74 0.47
CA THR A 13 2.61 7.34 1.01
C THR A 13 2.78 7.77 2.45
N SER A 14 2.34 8.98 2.81
CA SER A 14 2.39 9.44 4.21
C SER A 14 1.57 8.56 5.14
N ILE A 15 0.39 8.13 4.69
CA ILE A 15 -0.47 7.23 5.47
C ILE A 15 0.23 5.89 5.67
N MET A 16 0.79 5.33 4.61
CA MET A 16 1.51 4.05 4.66
C MET A 16 2.69 4.12 5.62
N GLU A 17 3.51 5.15 5.52
CA GLU A 17 4.68 5.33 6.37
C GLU A 17 4.30 5.47 7.84
N HIS A 18 3.23 6.21 8.12
CA HIS A 18 2.72 6.35 9.48
C HIS A 18 2.25 5.02 10.04
N ALA A 19 1.47 4.27 9.27
CA ALA A 19 0.95 2.97 9.69
C ALA A 19 2.07 1.98 9.96
N GLU A 20 3.09 1.94 9.11
CA GLU A 20 4.23 1.05 9.29
C GLU A 20 5.04 1.41 10.54
N ARG A 21 5.31 2.69 10.74
CA ARG A 21 6.16 3.16 11.83
C ARG A 21 5.49 3.05 13.19
N VAL A 22 4.21 3.43 13.26
CA VAL A 22 3.48 3.55 14.54
C VAL A 22 2.68 2.29 14.84
N HIS A 23 2.16 1.62 13.81
CA HIS A 23 1.26 0.48 13.93
C HIS A 23 1.77 -0.75 13.18
N GLY A 24 3.09 -0.90 13.04
CA GLY A 24 3.68 -1.99 12.26
C GLY A 24 3.28 -3.38 12.70
N ALA A 25 2.96 -3.56 13.98
CA ALA A 25 2.54 -4.85 14.54
C ALA A 25 1.03 -5.14 14.38
N GLN A 26 0.25 -4.17 13.89
CA GLN A 26 -1.19 -4.36 13.67
C GLN A 26 -1.44 -5.36 12.56
N GLU A 27 -2.34 -6.31 12.81
CA GLU A 27 -2.64 -7.36 11.84
C GLU A 27 -3.64 -6.92 10.77
N ILE A 28 -3.44 -7.46 9.57
CA ILE A 28 -4.42 -7.46 8.50
C ILE A 28 -4.87 -8.90 8.31
N VAL A 29 -6.15 -9.15 8.44
CA VAL A 29 -6.74 -10.48 8.32
C VAL A 29 -7.56 -10.53 7.03
N SER A 30 -7.27 -11.52 6.19
CA SER A 30 -7.96 -11.72 4.92
C SER A 30 -8.51 -13.13 4.81
N VAL A 31 -9.67 -13.25 4.20
CA VAL A 31 -10.24 -14.53 3.79
C VAL A 31 -9.97 -14.70 2.31
N THR A 32 -9.11 -15.63 1.95
CA THR A 32 -8.77 -15.90 0.57
C THR A 32 -9.27 -17.28 0.17
N ARG A 33 -9.30 -17.55 -1.13
CA ARG A 33 -9.77 -18.84 -1.64
C ARG A 33 -8.83 -19.98 -1.26
N ASP A 34 -7.53 -19.71 -1.27
CA ASP A 34 -6.48 -20.70 -0.97
C ASP A 34 -6.08 -20.70 0.50
N ASN A 35 -6.36 -19.64 1.24
CA ASN A 35 -6.05 -19.53 2.66
C ASN A 35 -7.15 -18.72 3.37
N PRO A 36 -8.16 -19.38 3.98
CA PRO A 36 -9.29 -18.69 4.59
C PRO A 36 -8.94 -17.83 5.81
N ARG A 37 -7.72 -17.94 6.33
CA ARG A 37 -7.28 -17.18 7.51
C ARG A 37 -5.89 -16.59 7.31
N HIS A 38 -5.68 -15.93 6.19
CA HIS A 38 -4.42 -15.25 5.94
C HIS A 38 -4.26 -14.08 6.92
N ARG A 39 -3.15 -14.06 7.63
CA ARG A 39 -2.81 -13.01 8.59
C ARG A 39 -1.39 -12.54 8.38
N TYR A 40 -1.20 -11.24 8.39
CA TYR A 40 0.14 -10.64 8.45
C TYR A 40 0.02 -9.22 9.02
N THR A 41 1.15 -8.62 9.35
CA THR A 41 1.17 -7.28 9.96
C THR A 41 1.27 -6.19 8.91
N TYR A 42 1.06 -4.94 9.33
CA TYR A 42 1.30 -3.79 8.46
C TYR A 42 2.76 -3.74 7.98
N ALA A 43 3.72 -4.06 8.86
CA ALA A 43 5.13 -4.12 8.47
C ALA A 43 5.36 -5.13 7.35
N ASP A 44 4.79 -6.33 7.46
CA ASP A 44 4.88 -7.37 6.43
C ASP A 44 4.19 -6.91 5.14
N SER A 45 3.00 -6.34 5.26
CA SER A 45 2.23 -5.84 4.13
C SER A 45 3.01 -4.81 3.33
N PHE A 46 3.56 -3.81 4.01
CA PHE A 46 4.24 -2.72 3.33
C PHE A 46 5.61 -3.10 2.78
N ALA A 47 6.26 -4.12 3.34
CA ALA A 47 7.43 -4.71 2.69
C ALA A 47 7.06 -5.31 1.33
N ARG A 48 5.93 -6.02 1.26
CA ARG A 48 5.41 -6.58 0.00
C ARG A 48 4.95 -5.48 -0.97
N VAL A 49 4.36 -4.40 -0.46
CA VAL A 49 3.98 -3.23 -1.26
C VAL A 49 5.19 -2.64 -1.97
N ARG A 50 6.32 -2.52 -1.27
CA ARG A 50 7.56 -2.03 -1.87
C ARG A 50 8.08 -2.95 -2.96
N GLN A 51 8.00 -4.27 -2.76
CA GLN A 51 8.38 -5.25 -3.77
C GLN A 51 7.50 -5.12 -5.02
N LEU A 52 6.21 -4.94 -4.85
CA LEU A 52 5.27 -4.76 -5.97
C LEU A 52 5.54 -3.45 -6.70
N ALA A 53 5.80 -2.37 -5.97
CA ALA A 53 6.14 -1.07 -6.55
C ALA A 53 7.42 -1.17 -7.40
N ASN A 54 8.43 -1.89 -6.91
CA ASN A 54 9.66 -2.13 -7.67
C ASN A 54 9.38 -2.93 -8.96
N ALA A 55 8.50 -3.92 -8.89
CA ALA A 55 8.09 -4.69 -10.06
C ALA A 55 7.37 -3.80 -11.08
N MET A 56 6.48 -2.93 -10.64
CA MET A 56 5.78 -1.98 -11.51
C MET A 56 6.77 -1.03 -12.21
N ASN A 57 7.78 -0.55 -11.50
CA ASN A 57 8.82 0.28 -12.11
C ASN A 57 9.61 -0.50 -13.16
N ALA A 58 9.93 -1.76 -12.90
CA ALA A 58 10.64 -2.62 -13.85
C ALA A 58 9.82 -2.91 -15.10
N TRP A 59 8.48 -2.87 -15.00
CA TRP A 59 7.58 -3.04 -16.13
C TRP A 59 7.44 -1.77 -16.99
N GLY A 60 8.06 -0.66 -16.59
CA GLY A 60 8.04 0.57 -17.35
C GLY A 60 6.84 1.46 -17.10
N LEU A 61 6.11 1.27 -16.00
CA LEU A 61 5.00 2.16 -15.63
C LEU A 61 5.56 3.54 -15.26
N ALA A 62 4.94 4.58 -15.81
CA ALA A 62 5.31 5.96 -15.58
C ALA A 62 4.27 6.68 -14.72
N GLN A 63 4.65 7.83 -14.19
CA GLN A 63 3.73 8.69 -13.46
C GLN A 63 2.52 9.03 -14.32
N SER A 64 1.35 9.03 -13.72
CA SER A 64 0.05 9.27 -14.36
C SER A 64 -0.47 8.09 -15.20
N ASP A 65 0.25 7.00 -15.32
CA ASP A 65 -0.30 5.78 -15.89
C ASP A 65 -1.43 5.27 -15.00
N ARG A 66 -2.43 4.67 -15.63
CA ARG A 66 -3.60 4.16 -14.92
C ARG A 66 -3.49 2.66 -14.73
N ILE A 67 -3.82 2.22 -13.53
CA ILE A 67 -3.84 0.81 -13.17
C ILE A 67 -5.26 0.45 -12.76
N ALA A 68 -5.78 -0.62 -13.37
CA ALA A 68 -7.09 -1.16 -13.03
C ALA A 68 -6.93 -2.53 -12.39
N THR A 69 -7.78 -2.85 -11.43
CA THR A 69 -7.78 -4.15 -10.77
C THR A 69 -9.15 -4.80 -10.85
N LEU A 70 -9.14 -6.12 -11.03
CA LEU A 70 -10.33 -6.96 -10.94
C LEU A 70 -9.94 -8.16 -10.06
N ALA A 71 -10.24 -8.08 -8.77
CA ALA A 71 -9.77 -9.06 -7.80
C ALA A 71 -10.74 -9.16 -6.63
N TRP A 72 -10.68 -10.29 -5.93
CA TRP A 72 -11.36 -10.42 -4.65
C TRP A 72 -10.80 -9.40 -3.65
N ASN A 73 -11.63 -8.97 -2.71
CA ASN A 73 -11.24 -8.03 -1.67
C ASN A 73 -10.42 -8.75 -0.60
N ASP A 74 -9.12 -8.91 -0.85
CA ASP A 74 -8.18 -9.58 0.03
C ASP A 74 -6.87 -8.79 0.17
N TYR A 75 -5.86 -9.41 0.81
CA TYR A 75 -4.58 -8.75 1.04
C TYR A 75 -3.85 -8.39 -0.25
N ARG A 76 -4.02 -9.16 -1.32
CA ARG A 76 -3.39 -8.88 -2.61
C ARG A 76 -3.94 -7.61 -3.24
N HIS A 77 -5.26 -7.41 -3.15
CA HIS A 77 -5.90 -6.18 -3.63
C HIS A 77 -5.47 -4.97 -2.79
N PHE A 78 -5.40 -5.15 -1.48
CA PHE A 78 -4.91 -4.12 -0.55
C PHE A 78 -3.47 -3.70 -0.92
N GLU A 79 -2.59 -4.66 -1.16
CA GLU A 79 -1.21 -4.39 -1.55
C GLU A 79 -1.12 -3.63 -2.88
N THR A 80 -1.93 -4.02 -3.85
CA THR A 80 -1.97 -3.37 -5.17
C THR A 80 -2.41 -1.92 -5.07
N TYR A 81 -3.40 -1.62 -4.23
CA TYR A 81 -3.86 -0.25 -4.00
C TYR A 81 -2.71 0.64 -3.52
N TYR A 82 -2.00 0.21 -2.49
CA TYR A 82 -0.91 1.00 -1.94
C TYR A 82 0.30 1.06 -2.88
N ALA A 83 0.63 -0.02 -3.55
CA ALA A 83 1.75 -0.03 -4.49
C ALA A 83 1.51 0.95 -5.65
N ALA A 84 0.32 0.95 -6.22
CA ALA A 84 -0.03 1.87 -7.31
C ALA A 84 0.00 3.32 -6.85
N ALA A 85 -0.62 3.61 -5.70
CA ALA A 85 -0.69 4.98 -5.18
C ALA A 85 0.68 5.52 -4.76
N CYS A 86 1.54 4.69 -4.19
CA CYS A 86 2.85 5.10 -3.70
C CYS A 86 3.93 5.12 -4.79
N ALA A 87 3.72 4.44 -5.89
CA ALA A 87 4.66 4.47 -7.02
C ALA A 87 4.48 5.70 -7.92
N GLY A 88 3.40 6.41 -7.78
CA GLY A 88 3.15 7.62 -8.55
C GLY A 88 2.11 7.55 -9.62
#